data_a64182f31af849a94edfa304f8a0cd99
#
_entry.id   a64182f31af849a94edfa304f8a0cd99
#
_cell.length_a   1.000
_cell.length_b   1.000
_cell.length_c   1.000
_cell.angle_alpha   90.00
_cell.angle_beta   90.00
_cell.angle_gamma   90.00
#
_symmetry.space_group_name_H-M   'P 1'
#
loop_
_entity.id
_entity.type
_entity.pdbx_description
1 polymer ?
#
loop_
_entity_poly.entity_id
_entity_poly.type
_entity_poly.pdbx_seq_one_letter_code
_entity_poly.pdbx_strand_id
1 'polypeptide(L)'
;MTRTKKQTHNGDERAALILELFRQLPDNKFSLRHLASASGGARKEGRRETMQIVEQLLATGVIESCPRDKYRLSPAQRPRLEGTVEMLNTGSMFVHVEGMEQQVYIHSRNSLNALDGDRGQLVLTRKARGSNAPEGEITAIVERSRKPYVGIAEVGAHQIFVRADSRRMPMDIYLSKRLYPDVKDGEKVVVRIADWAEGSKSPVGELIERLGMAGNND
;
A
#
# COMPACT_ATOMS: atom_id res chain seq x y z
N MET A 1 36.11 37.39 1.38
CA MET A 1 34.76 36.97 0.93
C MET A 1 34.71 35.69 0.08
N THR A 2 35.79 34.90 0.03
CA THR A 2 35.90 33.74 -0.90
C THR A 2 35.64 32.37 -0.23
N ARG A 3 35.55 32.30 1.09
CA ARG A 3 35.40 31.03 1.84
C ARG A 3 33.95 30.52 1.92
N THR A 4 32.97 31.42 1.91
CA THR A 4 31.54 31.06 2.04
C THR A 4 30.96 30.48 0.75
N LYS A 5 31.36 30.96 -0.44
CA LYS A 5 30.89 30.43 -1.73
C LYS A 5 31.37 29.03 -2.05
N LYS A 6 32.56 28.65 -1.58
CA LYS A 6 33.14 27.32 -1.80
C LYS A 6 32.51 26.25 -0.86
N GLN A 7 32.04 26.68 0.32
CA GLN A 7 31.35 25.80 1.27
C GLN A 7 29.90 25.47 0.86
N THR A 8 29.16 26.45 0.32
CA THR A 8 27.80 26.24 -0.17
C THR A 8 27.76 25.29 -1.38
N HIS A 9 28.69 25.45 -2.32
CA HIS A 9 28.77 24.58 -3.50
C HIS A 9 29.06 23.11 -3.14
N ASN A 10 29.88 22.86 -2.11
CA ASN A 10 30.23 21.54 -1.65
C ASN A 10 29.09 20.89 -0.82
N GLY A 11 28.26 21.69 -0.15
CA GLY A 11 27.09 21.24 0.61
C GLY A 11 25.94 20.80 -0.31
N ASP A 12 25.65 21.58 -1.35
CA ASP A 12 24.60 21.27 -2.33
C ASP A 12 24.94 20.01 -3.14
N GLU A 13 26.20 19.88 -3.54
CA GLU A 13 26.72 18.71 -4.24
C GLU A 13 26.62 17.44 -3.37
N ARG A 14 26.91 17.55 -2.08
CA ARG A 14 26.78 16.46 -1.11
C ARG A 14 25.33 16.08 -0.88
N ALA A 15 24.44 17.05 -0.75
CA ALA A 15 23.01 16.81 -0.62
C ALA A 15 22.45 16.06 -1.85
N ALA A 16 22.87 16.45 -3.05
CA ALA A 16 22.49 15.79 -4.28
C ALA A 16 22.96 14.31 -4.32
N LEU A 17 24.20 14.03 -3.90
CA LEU A 17 24.74 12.67 -3.84
C LEU A 17 23.99 11.81 -2.82
N ILE A 18 23.63 12.36 -1.66
CA ILE A 18 22.85 11.65 -0.64
C ILE A 18 21.44 11.33 -1.15
N LEU A 19 20.79 12.29 -1.78
CA LEU A 19 19.45 12.08 -2.37
C LEU A 19 19.48 11.05 -3.50
N GLU A 20 20.49 11.10 -4.35
CA GLU A 20 20.69 10.13 -5.41
C GLU A 20 20.88 8.72 -4.86
N LEU A 21 21.66 8.54 -3.80
CA LEU A 21 21.85 7.26 -3.13
C LEU A 21 20.51 6.70 -2.60
N PHE A 22 19.67 7.55 -1.99
CA PHE A 22 18.36 7.14 -1.53
C PHE A 22 17.41 6.78 -2.69
N ARG A 23 17.48 7.50 -3.80
CA ARG A 23 16.65 7.21 -4.99
C ARG A 23 17.07 5.92 -5.70
N GLN A 24 18.36 5.67 -5.79
CA GLN A 24 18.89 4.43 -6.38
C GLN A 24 18.59 3.21 -5.51
N LEU A 25 18.57 3.37 -4.19
CA LEU A 25 18.38 2.30 -3.23
C LEU A 25 17.27 2.66 -2.21
N PRO A 26 16.02 2.83 -2.66
CA PRO A 26 14.92 3.38 -1.86
C PRO A 26 14.54 2.52 -0.65
N ASP A 27 14.86 1.22 -0.71
CA ASP A 27 14.54 0.27 0.38
C ASP A 27 15.66 0.14 1.41
N ASN A 28 16.84 0.68 1.10
CA ASN A 28 17.98 0.55 1.96
C ASN A 28 17.92 1.55 3.13
N LYS A 29 18.40 1.08 4.28
CA LYS A 29 18.55 1.88 5.49
C LYS A 29 20.01 2.26 5.66
N PHE A 30 20.33 3.53 5.61
CA PHE A 30 21.69 4.05 5.69
C PHE A 30 21.96 4.67 7.06
N SER A 31 23.13 4.38 7.64
CA SER A 31 23.62 5.11 8.80
C SER A 31 24.27 6.43 8.37
N LEU A 32 24.37 7.39 9.28
CA LEU A 32 25.06 8.67 9.04
C LEU A 32 26.49 8.45 8.52
N ARG A 33 27.20 7.45 9.08
CA ARG A 33 28.57 7.10 8.65
C ARG A 33 28.60 6.66 7.17
N HIS A 34 27.62 5.86 6.77
CA HIS A 34 27.51 5.40 5.38
C HIS A 34 27.23 6.56 4.43
N LEU A 35 26.25 7.41 4.78
CA LEU A 35 25.91 8.62 3.99
C LEU A 35 27.10 9.56 3.85
N ALA A 36 27.82 9.81 4.94
CA ALA A 36 29.03 10.63 4.92
C ALA A 36 30.12 10.03 4.03
N SER A 37 30.36 8.72 4.11
CA SER A 37 31.35 8.05 3.26
C SER A 37 30.98 8.11 1.78
N ALA A 38 29.71 7.82 1.44
CA ALA A 38 29.22 7.80 0.07
C ALA A 38 29.20 9.18 -0.60
N SER A 39 29.04 10.25 0.21
CA SER A 39 29.01 11.66 -0.28
C SER A 39 30.35 12.38 -0.15
N GLY A 40 31.46 11.67 0.06
CA GLY A 40 32.79 12.26 0.18
C GLY A 40 33.07 12.97 1.51
N GLY A 41 32.20 12.78 2.51
CA GLY A 41 32.28 13.44 3.82
C GLY A 41 32.85 12.58 4.94
N ALA A 42 33.78 11.66 4.67
CA ALA A 42 34.34 10.75 5.69
C ALA A 42 35.13 11.44 6.83
N ARG A 43 35.65 12.65 6.59
CA ARG A 43 36.38 13.46 7.57
C ARG A 43 35.40 14.13 8.56
N LYS A 44 35.92 14.66 9.70
CA LYS A 44 35.10 15.25 10.77
C LYS A 44 34.17 16.38 10.28
N GLU A 45 34.68 17.26 9.44
CA GLU A 45 33.91 18.39 8.86
C GLU A 45 32.79 17.89 7.92
N GLY A 46 33.10 16.97 7.03
CA GLY A 46 32.11 16.37 6.13
C GLY A 46 31.02 15.55 6.83
N ARG A 47 31.32 14.94 7.98
CA ARG A 47 30.28 14.27 8.81
C ARG A 47 29.32 15.28 9.42
N ARG A 48 29.82 16.44 9.86
CA ARG A 48 28.98 17.51 10.41
C ARG A 48 28.05 18.07 9.35
N GLU A 49 28.55 18.33 8.15
CA GLU A 49 27.74 18.78 7.01
C GLU A 49 26.71 17.70 6.61
N THR A 50 27.09 16.41 6.56
CA THR A 50 26.17 15.32 6.30
C THR A 50 25.04 15.27 7.35
N MET A 51 25.36 15.50 8.63
CA MET A 51 24.35 15.54 9.71
C MET A 51 23.34 16.66 9.47
N GLN A 52 23.80 17.87 9.10
CA GLN A 52 22.92 19.00 8.79
C GLN A 52 22.00 18.69 7.58
N ILE A 53 22.53 18.06 6.54
CA ILE A 53 21.75 17.62 5.39
C ILE A 53 20.69 16.60 5.79
N VAL A 54 21.06 15.60 6.60
CA VAL A 54 20.12 14.58 7.10
C VAL A 54 19.02 15.22 7.96
N GLU A 55 19.35 16.15 8.85
CA GLU A 55 18.37 16.89 9.66
C GLU A 55 17.40 17.68 8.76
N GLN A 56 17.89 18.32 7.74
CA GLN A 56 17.07 19.06 6.76
C GLN A 56 16.14 18.11 5.98
N LEU A 57 16.65 16.97 5.52
CA LEU A 57 15.86 15.96 4.80
C LEU A 57 14.79 15.30 5.69
N LEU A 58 15.07 15.13 6.99
CA LEU A 58 14.09 14.70 7.98
C LEU A 58 13.00 15.76 8.19
N ALA A 59 13.39 17.02 8.38
CA ALA A 59 12.47 18.12 8.60
C ALA A 59 11.52 18.35 7.41
N THR A 60 12.00 18.09 6.19
CA THR A 60 11.19 18.19 4.96
C THR A 60 10.43 16.91 4.61
N GLY A 61 10.56 15.84 5.42
CA GLY A 61 9.88 14.57 5.18
C GLY A 61 10.38 13.79 3.95
N VAL A 62 11.54 14.15 3.41
CA VAL A 62 12.14 13.43 2.27
C VAL A 62 12.67 12.07 2.69
N ILE A 63 13.24 12.00 3.88
CA ILE A 63 13.67 10.76 4.52
C ILE A 63 12.99 10.58 5.87
N GLU A 64 12.97 9.36 6.38
CA GLU A 64 12.47 9.05 7.72
C GLU A 64 13.52 8.32 8.55
N SER A 65 13.44 8.49 9.88
CA SER A 65 14.29 7.80 10.85
C SER A 65 13.85 6.35 11.02
N CYS A 66 14.83 5.46 11.13
CA CYS A 66 14.63 4.03 11.39
C CYS A 66 15.40 3.61 12.67
N PRO A 67 15.05 2.48 13.29
CA PRO A 67 15.78 1.94 14.42
C PRO A 67 17.30 1.83 14.15
N ARG A 68 18.11 2.04 15.20
CA ARG A 68 19.58 1.99 15.19
C ARG A 68 20.23 3.12 14.37
N ASP A 69 19.69 4.34 14.50
CA ASP A 69 20.22 5.56 13.87
C ASP A 69 20.44 5.40 12.37
N LYS A 70 19.47 4.80 11.70
CA LYS A 70 19.44 4.65 10.25
C LYS A 70 18.33 5.52 9.66
N TYR A 71 18.50 5.85 8.40
CA TYR A 71 17.59 6.67 7.62
C TYR A 71 17.21 5.94 6.34
N ARG A 72 16.00 6.12 5.86
CA ARG A 72 15.54 5.61 4.57
C ARG A 72 14.73 6.67 3.82
N LEU A 73 14.58 6.49 2.53
CA LEU A 73 13.70 7.34 1.73
C LEU A 73 12.26 7.18 2.26
N SER A 74 11.59 8.31 2.48
CA SER A 74 10.19 8.31 2.91
C SER A 74 9.32 7.59 1.86
N PRO A 75 8.33 6.80 2.26
CA PRO A 75 7.38 6.18 1.33
C PRO A 75 6.73 7.19 0.37
N ALA A 76 6.46 8.41 0.84
CA ALA A 76 5.90 9.49 0.02
C ALA A 76 6.80 9.94 -1.15
N GLN A 77 8.11 9.71 -1.05
CA GLN A 77 9.11 10.07 -2.06
C GLN A 77 9.46 8.93 -3.01
N ARG A 78 8.90 7.75 -2.79
CA ARG A 78 9.12 6.59 -3.66
C ARG A 78 8.33 6.72 -4.95
N PRO A 79 8.83 6.20 -6.07
CA PRO A 79 8.03 6.11 -7.30
C PRO A 79 6.72 5.39 -7.01
N ARG A 80 5.62 6.03 -7.38
CA ARG A 80 4.29 5.44 -7.28
C ARG A 80 4.04 4.62 -8.54
N LEU A 81 3.63 3.38 -8.33
CA LEU A 81 3.25 2.45 -9.36
C LEU A 81 1.74 2.25 -9.29
N GLU A 82 1.12 1.90 -10.40
CA GLU A 82 -0.29 1.50 -10.44
C GLU A 82 -0.40 0.09 -11.02
N GLY A 83 -1.34 -0.67 -10.48
CA GLY A 83 -1.56 -2.03 -10.95
C GLY A 83 -2.88 -2.62 -10.47
N THR A 84 -3.20 -3.79 -11.04
CA THR A 84 -4.41 -4.54 -10.72
C THR A 84 -4.12 -5.54 -9.61
N VAL A 85 -4.97 -5.55 -8.61
CA VAL A 85 -4.86 -6.43 -7.43
C VAL A 85 -5.41 -7.81 -7.75
N GLU A 86 -4.66 -8.84 -7.41
CA GLU A 86 -5.07 -10.23 -7.35
C GLU A 86 -4.99 -10.73 -5.90
N MET A 87 -6.15 -10.93 -5.28
CA MET A 87 -6.25 -11.36 -3.88
C MET A 87 -5.93 -12.85 -3.75
N LEU A 88 -5.13 -13.19 -2.74
CA LEU A 88 -4.88 -14.58 -2.33
C LEU A 88 -5.85 -15.00 -1.21
N ASN A 89 -6.06 -16.30 -1.05
CA ASN A 89 -6.90 -16.85 0.03
C ASN A 89 -6.37 -16.55 1.44
N THR A 90 -5.12 -16.10 1.56
CA THR A 90 -4.46 -15.72 2.82
C THR A 90 -4.74 -14.29 3.24
N GLY A 91 -5.45 -13.50 2.41
CA GLY A 91 -5.65 -12.06 2.60
C GLY A 91 -4.47 -11.21 2.15
N SER A 92 -3.34 -11.81 1.77
CA SER A 92 -2.26 -11.14 1.04
C SER A 92 -2.63 -11.06 -0.44
N MET A 93 -1.86 -10.33 -1.24
CA MET A 93 -2.18 -10.15 -2.65
C MET A 93 -0.94 -10.02 -3.52
N PHE A 94 -1.11 -10.24 -4.79
CA PHE A 94 -0.20 -9.79 -5.83
C PHE A 94 -0.79 -8.58 -6.56
N VAL A 95 0.08 -7.68 -6.99
CA VAL A 95 -0.32 -6.56 -7.86
C VAL A 95 0.43 -6.69 -9.17
N HIS A 96 -0.35 -6.76 -10.24
CA HIS A 96 0.17 -6.74 -11.60
C HIS A 96 0.38 -5.29 -12.05
N VAL A 97 1.63 -4.89 -12.17
CA VAL A 97 2.03 -3.54 -12.63
C VAL A 97 2.46 -3.64 -14.08
N GLU A 98 1.89 -2.80 -14.93
CA GLU A 98 2.24 -2.77 -16.35
C GLU A 98 3.73 -2.42 -16.55
N GLY A 99 4.41 -3.16 -17.40
CA GLY A 99 5.85 -2.99 -17.67
C GLY A 99 6.78 -3.62 -16.65
N MET A 100 6.27 -4.28 -15.61
CA MET A 100 7.07 -5.09 -14.69
C MET A 100 6.97 -6.58 -15.04
N GLU A 101 8.11 -7.28 -15.09
CA GLU A 101 8.16 -8.73 -15.36
C GLU A 101 7.58 -9.56 -14.21
N GLN A 102 7.74 -9.08 -12.99
CA GLN A 102 7.29 -9.77 -11.78
C GLN A 102 6.16 -8.99 -11.10
N GLN A 103 5.16 -9.73 -10.62
CA GLN A 103 4.11 -9.17 -9.78
C GLN A 103 4.68 -8.72 -8.42
N VAL A 104 4.11 -7.65 -7.87
CA VAL A 104 4.50 -7.13 -6.55
C VAL A 104 3.66 -7.82 -5.48
N TYR A 105 4.33 -8.46 -4.53
CA TYR A 105 3.68 -9.07 -3.37
C TYR A 105 3.35 -8.02 -2.30
N ILE A 106 2.11 -8.03 -1.83
CA ILE A 106 1.62 -7.13 -0.79
C ILE A 106 1.10 -7.97 0.38
N HIS A 107 1.67 -7.78 1.55
CA HIS A 107 1.14 -8.36 2.78
C HIS A 107 -0.24 -7.78 3.12
N SER A 108 -1.14 -8.58 3.73
CA SER A 108 -2.48 -8.15 4.15
C SER A 108 -2.47 -6.87 5.00
N ARG A 109 -1.47 -6.67 5.86
CA ARG A 109 -1.30 -5.46 6.68
C ARG A 109 -0.96 -4.19 5.89
N ASN A 110 -0.51 -4.33 4.64
CA ASN A 110 -0.09 -3.25 3.74
C ASN A 110 -1.08 -3.07 2.58
N SER A 111 -2.29 -3.65 2.70
CA SER A 111 -3.26 -3.75 1.60
C SER A 111 -4.20 -2.56 1.46
N LEU A 112 -4.29 -1.68 2.44
CA LEU A 112 -5.20 -0.51 2.45
C LEU A 112 -6.63 -0.89 2.00
N ASN A 113 -7.20 -1.99 2.50
CA ASN A 113 -8.52 -2.48 2.11
C ASN A 113 -8.71 -2.74 0.60
N ALA A 114 -7.62 -3.03 -0.13
CA ALA A 114 -7.72 -3.44 -1.53
C ALA A 114 -8.41 -4.81 -1.65
N LEU A 115 -9.21 -4.97 -2.69
CA LEU A 115 -9.95 -6.19 -3.02
C LEU A 115 -9.52 -6.75 -4.37
N ASP A 116 -9.95 -7.98 -4.63
CA ASP A 116 -9.65 -8.67 -5.89
C ASP A 116 -10.19 -7.89 -7.11
N GLY A 117 -9.29 -7.54 -8.01
CA GLY A 117 -9.59 -6.79 -9.21
C GLY A 117 -9.61 -5.26 -9.05
N ASP A 118 -9.32 -4.72 -7.85
CA ASP A 118 -9.14 -3.27 -7.68
C ASP A 118 -7.91 -2.79 -8.45
N ARG A 119 -7.95 -1.54 -8.89
CA ARG A 119 -6.77 -0.82 -9.35
C ARG A 119 -6.21 0.00 -8.20
N GLY A 120 -5.01 -0.37 -7.76
CA GLY A 120 -4.34 0.24 -6.63
C GLY A 120 -3.09 1.01 -7.04
N GLN A 121 -2.81 2.09 -6.32
CA GLN A 121 -1.52 2.76 -6.34
C GLN A 121 -0.65 2.18 -5.24
N LEU A 122 0.61 1.88 -5.53
CA LEU A 122 1.53 1.24 -4.61
C LEU A 122 2.93 1.83 -4.69
N VAL A 123 3.70 1.59 -3.63
CA VAL A 123 5.14 1.84 -3.57
C VAL A 123 5.87 0.54 -3.26
N LEU A 124 7.06 0.36 -3.84
CA LEU A 124 7.90 -0.78 -3.49
C LEU A 124 8.52 -0.57 -2.11
N THR A 125 8.46 -1.62 -1.28
CA THR A 125 9.12 -1.68 0.03
C THR A 125 10.35 -2.57 0.00
N ARG A 126 10.42 -3.49 -0.96
CA ARG A 126 11.56 -4.37 -1.23
C ARG A 126 11.65 -4.70 -2.71
N LYS A 127 12.86 -4.61 -3.27
CA LYS A 127 13.13 -5.06 -4.64
C LYS A 127 13.19 -6.58 -4.72
N ALA A 128 12.92 -7.11 -5.91
CA ALA A 128 13.12 -8.52 -6.21
C ALA A 128 14.55 -8.97 -5.87
N ARG A 129 14.70 -10.16 -5.31
CA ARG A 129 16.00 -10.79 -5.05
C ARG A 129 15.95 -12.25 -5.47
N GLY A 130 16.66 -12.57 -6.55
CA GLY A 130 16.63 -13.91 -7.13
C GLY A 130 15.19 -14.29 -7.51
N SER A 131 14.69 -15.42 -7.00
CA SER A 131 13.31 -15.90 -7.22
C SER A 131 12.23 -15.21 -6.35
N ASN A 132 12.63 -14.36 -5.39
CA ASN A 132 11.66 -13.70 -4.52
C ASN A 132 11.06 -12.49 -5.24
N ALA A 133 9.73 -12.43 -5.28
CA ALA A 133 8.99 -11.31 -5.82
C ALA A 133 9.32 -9.99 -5.07
N PRO A 134 9.24 -8.84 -5.74
CA PRO A 134 9.31 -7.55 -5.05
C PRO A 134 8.13 -7.42 -4.08
N GLU A 135 8.34 -6.75 -2.96
CA GLU A 135 7.28 -6.45 -1.98
C GLU A 135 6.90 -4.98 -2.04
N GLY A 136 5.65 -4.68 -1.74
CA GLY A 136 5.11 -3.33 -1.77
C GLY A 136 4.08 -3.04 -0.69
N GLU A 137 3.53 -1.85 -0.77
CA GLU A 137 2.46 -1.33 0.07
C GLU A 137 1.48 -0.55 -0.81
N ILE A 138 0.18 -0.83 -0.68
CA ILE A 138 -0.86 -0.04 -1.34
C ILE A 138 -0.98 1.31 -0.63
N THR A 139 -0.92 2.39 -1.39
CA THR A 139 -1.01 3.76 -0.87
C THR A 139 -2.33 4.45 -1.19
N ALA A 140 -3.04 3.97 -2.21
CA ALA A 140 -4.38 4.43 -2.56
C ALA A 140 -5.12 3.39 -3.40
N ILE A 141 -6.43 3.36 -3.31
CA ILE A 141 -7.29 2.64 -4.25
C ILE A 141 -7.72 3.66 -5.32
N VAL A 142 -7.27 3.44 -6.55
CA VAL A 142 -7.56 4.33 -7.69
C VAL A 142 -8.94 4.05 -8.25
N GLU A 143 -9.28 2.76 -8.36
CA GLU A 143 -10.57 2.32 -8.88
C GLU A 143 -10.99 1.01 -8.18
N ARG A 144 -12.22 0.96 -7.70
CA ARG A 144 -12.82 -0.25 -7.14
C ARG A 144 -13.25 -1.19 -8.25
N SER A 145 -12.99 -2.46 -8.03
CA SER A 145 -13.47 -3.53 -8.91
C SER A 145 -14.99 -3.56 -8.91
N ARG A 146 -15.56 -3.70 -10.10
CA ARG A 146 -17.00 -3.90 -10.29
C ARG A 146 -17.41 -5.37 -10.28
N LYS A 147 -16.49 -6.29 -9.92
CA LYS A 147 -16.80 -7.71 -9.84
C LYS A 147 -17.91 -7.97 -8.83
N PRO A 148 -18.96 -8.72 -9.20
CA PRO A 148 -19.98 -9.14 -8.27
C PRO A 148 -19.47 -10.26 -7.36
N TYR A 149 -20.02 -10.33 -6.17
CA TYR A 149 -19.83 -11.41 -5.23
C TYR A 149 -21.17 -12.11 -5.01
N VAL A 150 -21.16 -13.44 -5.11
CA VAL A 150 -22.28 -14.28 -4.71
C VAL A 150 -22.07 -14.69 -3.26
N GLY A 151 -23.13 -14.69 -2.47
CA GLY A 151 -23.03 -15.07 -1.06
C GLY A 151 -24.39 -15.28 -0.43
N ILE A 152 -24.38 -15.63 0.85
CA ILE A 152 -25.59 -15.88 1.65
C ILE A 152 -25.81 -14.68 2.57
N ALA A 153 -27.03 -14.14 2.56
CA ALA A 153 -27.45 -13.06 3.43
C ALA A 153 -27.74 -13.58 4.84
N GLU A 154 -27.17 -12.95 5.85
CA GLU A 154 -27.43 -13.14 7.27
C GLU A 154 -28.14 -11.87 7.76
N VAL A 155 -29.43 -12.01 8.07
CA VAL A 155 -30.31 -10.86 8.40
C VAL A 155 -30.43 -10.68 9.90
N GLY A 156 -29.77 -9.67 10.43
CA GLY A 156 -29.92 -9.24 11.82
C GLY A 156 -31.09 -8.27 12.06
N ALA A 157 -31.21 -7.79 13.30
CA ALA A 157 -32.28 -6.85 13.68
C ALA A 157 -32.24 -5.55 12.86
N HIS A 158 -31.06 -4.99 12.67
CA HIS A 158 -30.85 -3.66 12.04
C HIS A 158 -29.95 -3.68 10.81
N GLN A 159 -29.35 -4.81 10.47
CA GLN A 159 -28.31 -4.92 9.45
C GLN A 159 -28.39 -6.26 8.73
N ILE A 160 -27.85 -6.30 7.53
CA ILE A 160 -27.68 -7.51 6.75
C ILE A 160 -26.18 -7.65 6.47
N PHE A 161 -25.64 -8.83 6.66
CA PHE A 161 -24.30 -9.20 6.20
C PHE A 161 -24.41 -10.25 5.13
N VAL A 162 -23.61 -10.12 4.07
CA VAL A 162 -23.49 -11.15 3.04
C VAL A 162 -22.14 -11.82 3.20
N ARG A 163 -22.18 -13.11 3.54
CA ARG A 163 -21.01 -13.96 3.56
C ARG A 163 -20.77 -14.50 2.15
N ALA A 164 -19.73 -13.95 1.50
CA ALA A 164 -19.40 -14.33 0.14
C ALA A 164 -18.94 -15.79 0.02
N ASP A 165 -19.33 -16.46 -1.05
CA ASP A 165 -18.87 -17.83 -1.38
C ASP A 165 -17.38 -17.85 -1.74
N SER A 166 -16.85 -16.71 -2.21
CA SER A 166 -15.48 -16.58 -2.63
C SER A 166 -14.52 -16.43 -1.45
N ARG A 167 -13.53 -17.30 -1.34
CA ARG A 167 -12.44 -17.21 -0.36
C ARG A 167 -11.53 -15.98 -0.56
N ARG A 168 -11.63 -15.31 -1.70
CA ARG A 168 -10.92 -14.04 -1.98
C ARG A 168 -11.61 -12.82 -1.38
N MET A 169 -12.82 -13.00 -0.81
CA MET A 169 -13.49 -11.99 0.01
C MET A 169 -13.42 -12.45 1.47
N PRO A 170 -12.44 -11.98 2.25
CA PRO A 170 -12.19 -12.48 3.60
C PRO A 170 -13.13 -11.90 4.66
N MET A 171 -14.01 -10.97 4.27
CA MET A 171 -14.89 -10.24 5.17
C MET A 171 -16.32 -10.29 4.69
N ASP A 172 -17.26 -10.22 5.65
CA ASP A 172 -18.68 -10.09 5.34
C ASP A 172 -18.99 -8.71 4.78
N ILE A 173 -19.87 -8.68 3.78
CA ILE A 173 -20.26 -7.47 3.07
C ILE A 173 -21.52 -6.91 3.75
N TYR A 174 -21.46 -5.68 4.22
CA TYR A 174 -22.61 -5.01 4.83
C TYR A 174 -23.60 -4.54 3.77
N LEU A 175 -24.88 -4.86 3.98
CA LEU A 175 -26.01 -4.30 3.24
C LEU A 175 -26.92 -3.53 4.20
N SER A 176 -27.39 -2.38 3.75
CA SER A 176 -28.36 -1.60 4.51
C SER A 176 -29.73 -2.27 4.51
N LYS A 177 -30.19 -2.75 5.67
CA LYS A 177 -31.54 -3.32 5.82
C LYS A 177 -32.64 -2.32 5.47
N ARG A 178 -32.37 -1.03 5.64
CA ARG A 178 -33.30 0.04 5.25
C ARG A 178 -33.50 0.13 3.73
N LEU A 179 -32.44 -0.13 2.96
CA LEU A 179 -32.51 -0.10 1.49
C LEU A 179 -33.05 -1.42 0.93
N TYR A 180 -32.83 -2.52 1.63
CA TYR A 180 -33.20 -3.87 1.19
C TYR A 180 -34.00 -4.64 2.25
N PRO A 181 -35.23 -4.11 2.63
CA PRO A 181 -36.01 -4.68 3.74
C PRO A 181 -36.55 -6.09 3.44
N ASP A 182 -36.67 -6.46 2.16
CA ASP A 182 -37.26 -7.71 1.71
C ASP A 182 -36.28 -8.88 1.60
N VAL A 183 -34.96 -8.64 1.81
CA VAL A 183 -33.95 -9.69 1.82
C VAL A 183 -34.18 -10.59 3.03
N LYS A 184 -34.24 -11.89 2.79
CA LYS A 184 -34.50 -12.89 3.83
C LYS A 184 -33.21 -13.52 4.34
N ASP A 185 -33.26 -13.94 5.60
CA ASP A 185 -32.16 -14.70 6.19
C ASP A 185 -31.95 -16.03 5.46
N GLY A 186 -30.69 -16.37 5.15
CA GLY A 186 -30.33 -17.55 4.36
C GLY A 186 -30.55 -17.40 2.85
N GLU A 187 -30.95 -16.24 2.37
CA GLU A 187 -31.14 -16.01 0.94
C GLU A 187 -29.80 -15.86 0.21
N LYS A 188 -29.68 -16.49 -0.95
CA LYS A 188 -28.53 -16.35 -1.85
C LYS A 188 -28.69 -15.09 -2.68
N VAL A 189 -27.67 -14.22 -2.63
CA VAL A 189 -27.71 -12.90 -3.26
C VAL A 189 -26.42 -12.61 -4.04
N VAL A 190 -26.55 -11.73 -5.01
CA VAL A 190 -25.42 -11.15 -5.74
C VAL A 190 -25.25 -9.71 -5.29
N VAL A 191 -24.06 -9.36 -4.84
CA VAL A 191 -23.73 -8.02 -4.36
C VAL A 191 -22.48 -7.49 -5.04
N ARG A 192 -22.36 -6.18 -5.13
CA ARG A 192 -21.18 -5.47 -5.57
C ARG A 192 -20.69 -4.57 -4.44
N ILE A 193 -19.39 -4.39 -4.31
CA ILE A 193 -18.85 -3.42 -3.35
C ILE A 193 -19.11 -2.01 -3.87
N ALA A 194 -19.82 -1.22 -3.09
CA ALA A 194 -20.09 0.19 -3.36
C ALA A 194 -19.04 1.10 -2.73
N ASP A 195 -18.64 0.79 -1.48
CA ASP A 195 -17.66 1.57 -0.74
C ASP A 195 -16.99 0.72 0.36
N TRP A 196 -15.79 1.10 0.75
CA TRP A 196 -15.14 0.58 1.95
C TRP A 196 -14.28 1.69 2.59
N ALA A 197 -14.86 2.39 3.54
CA ALA A 197 -14.20 3.45 4.26
C ALA A 197 -13.00 2.91 5.06
N GLU A 198 -11.93 3.68 5.13
CA GLU A 198 -10.77 3.38 5.94
C GLU A 198 -11.15 3.18 7.42
N GLY A 199 -10.64 2.12 8.03
CA GLY A 199 -10.97 1.76 9.43
C GLY A 199 -12.33 1.05 9.61
N SER A 200 -13.15 0.94 8.56
CA SER A 200 -14.36 0.11 8.61
C SER A 200 -14.04 -1.38 8.61
N LYS A 201 -14.76 -2.14 9.44
CA LYS A 201 -14.57 -3.61 9.55
C LYS A 201 -15.09 -4.36 8.33
N SER A 202 -16.10 -3.82 7.66
CA SER A 202 -16.78 -4.46 6.54
C SER A 202 -16.97 -3.49 5.38
N PRO A 203 -16.84 -3.93 4.14
CA PRO A 203 -17.21 -3.14 2.97
C PRO A 203 -18.73 -2.99 2.90
N VAL A 204 -19.18 -1.87 2.33
CA VAL A 204 -20.59 -1.60 2.04
C VAL A 204 -20.91 -2.15 0.66
N GLY A 205 -21.92 -3.00 0.58
CA GLY A 205 -22.40 -3.60 -0.66
C GLY A 205 -23.65 -2.91 -1.22
N GLU A 206 -23.83 -3.11 -2.52
CA GLU A 206 -25.06 -2.84 -3.25
C GLU A 206 -25.64 -4.18 -3.73
N LEU A 207 -26.91 -4.43 -3.47
CA LEU A 207 -27.60 -5.63 -3.94
C LEU A 207 -27.86 -5.50 -5.44
N ILE A 208 -27.38 -6.48 -6.19
CA ILE A 208 -27.57 -6.57 -7.66
C ILE A 208 -28.72 -7.52 -7.99
N GLU A 209 -28.77 -8.70 -7.34
CA GLU A 209 -29.73 -9.73 -7.67
C GLU A 209 -30.00 -10.62 -6.46
N ARG A 210 -31.23 -11.18 -6.42
CA ARG A 210 -31.65 -12.18 -5.44
C ARG A 210 -31.84 -13.51 -6.15
N LEU A 211 -31.12 -14.53 -5.72
CA LEU A 211 -31.11 -15.85 -6.36
C LEU A 211 -32.06 -16.86 -5.69
N GLY A 212 -32.75 -16.43 -4.59
CA GLY A 212 -33.64 -17.29 -3.81
C GLY A 212 -32.95 -17.94 -2.62
N MET A 213 -33.66 -18.86 -1.94
CA MET A 213 -33.16 -19.51 -0.73
C MET A 213 -32.01 -20.48 -1.05
N ALA A 214 -30.95 -20.40 -0.25
CA ALA A 214 -29.83 -21.33 -0.38
C ALA A 214 -30.30 -22.77 -0.11
N GLY A 215 -30.10 -23.68 -1.08
CA GLY A 215 -30.50 -25.10 -0.95
C GLY A 215 -31.70 -25.51 -1.76
N ASN A 216 -32.44 -24.61 -2.40
CA ASN A 216 -33.46 -24.97 -3.40
C ASN A 216 -32.78 -25.03 -4.79
N ASN A 217 -32.10 -26.14 -5.05
CA ASN A 217 -31.77 -26.55 -6.41
C ASN A 217 -32.96 -27.42 -6.89
N ASP A 218 -33.89 -26.81 -7.61
CA ASP A 218 -34.77 -27.55 -8.54
C ASP A 218 -34.06 -27.71 -9.88
#